data_6369444885772d2f1bf68a633d3256c1
#
_entry.id   6369444885772d2f1bf68a633d3256c1
#
_cell.length_a   1.000
_cell.length_b   1.000
_cell.length_c   1.000
_cell.angle_alpha   90.00
_cell.angle_beta   90.00
_cell.angle_gamma   90.00
#
_symmetry.space_group_name_H-M   'P 1'
#
loop_
_entity.id
_entity.type
_entity.pdbx_description
1 polymer ?
#
loop_
_entity_poly.entity_id
_entity_poly.type
_entity_poly.pdbx_seq_one_letter_code
_entity_poly.pdbx_strand_id
1 'polypeptide(L)'
;MFNLKFKTMRTTKFRLIWLLAAAALAFTACDKDDDNDKPQILVEDGLYIVGEATAWADYDLKGQMVGGINEVDQQPRSTMFEKYVALEAGKTFKIVEIAGKQAIEYGPDNIADVVTNGENEQPNVTAKVGSYKTGGSYTVNESGLYHVVIDKELQKIAIIPVPYWGILGGSTPYGWNDANTQLQLKGSFNKQQMEFEITGLELRKGDFKLRYGSGWKFWLNDEGTVKANTNFGGAIDALVPGGANIVLPVEKEGIYTVTVKWSAETGGLGMTASMLKTGDVEPLPEYPETLYMIGDGVGDWIWDNTDLPMIAVHSHPYMFWKIVWMNETGGFKFAPKKMWANDFGKSGDMSADSVYNKGSDHVPVPGTAGYYMVVVDLKNEKISISDVKVHLIGATIGNLWDAPVADGKFTVDNANEVVTITKSLSAGELRMHVWHKWFPVQDPQPVAWWQAEFIILNNKIEFRGTGDDQERVNLTAGNYKIDLNFKTGAGSITDQ
;
A
#
# COMPACT_ATOMS: atom_id res chain seq x y z
N MET A 1 18.05 32.52 54.56
CA MET A 1 17.95 31.39 55.51
C MET A 1 16.75 30.56 55.14
N PHE A 2 16.93 29.48 54.40
CA PHE A 2 16.18 28.25 54.50
C PHE A 2 16.85 27.22 53.57
N ASN A 3 17.52 26.26 54.18
CA ASN A 3 18.15 25.12 53.56
C ASN A 3 17.10 24.06 53.17
N LEU A 4 17.00 23.67 51.91
CA LEU A 4 16.32 22.44 51.54
C LEU A 4 17.35 21.42 51.03
N LYS A 5 17.48 20.33 51.82
CA LYS A 5 18.30 19.16 51.54
C LYS A 5 17.69 18.35 50.40
N PHE A 6 18.45 18.13 49.33
CA PHE A 6 18.13 17.12 48.32
C PHE A 6 18.46 15.71 48.84
N LYS A 7 17.45 14.86 48.85
CA LYS A 7 17.55 13.45 49.21
C LYS A 7 17.83 12.63 47.94
N THR A 8 19.03 12.13 47.82
CA THR A 8 19.45 11.25 46.75
C THR A 8 18.75 9.91 46.84
N MET A 9 17.95 9.55 45.82
CA MET A 9 17.41 8.22 45.65
C MET A 9 18.47 7.32 45.01
N ARG A 10 18.87 6.29 45.76
CA ARG A 10 19.75 5.20 45.29
C ARG A 10 18.96 4.29 44.31
N THR A 11 19.38 4.24 43.06
CA THR A 11 18.92 3.24 42.09
C THR A 11 19.62 1.91 42.40
N THR A 12 18.83 0.91 42.79
CA THR A 12 19.28 -0.48 42.98
C THR A 12 19.39 -1.14 41.59
N LYS A 13 20.62 -1.39 41.16
CA LYS A 13 20.87 -2.19 39.94
C LYS A 13 20.63 -3.67 40.27
N PHE A 14 19.60 -4.29 39.72
CA PHE A 14 19.46 -5.74 39.66
C PHE A 14 20.45 -6.29 38.62
N ARG A 15 21.51 -6.92 39.08
CA ARG A 15 22.38 -7.78 38.25
C ARG A 15 21.80 -9.18 38.28
N LEU A 16 21.26 -9.64 37.16
CA LEU A 16 20.92 -11.03 36.93
C LEU A 16 22.23 -11.78 36.64
N ILE A 17 22.66 -12.57 37.60
CA ILE A 17 23.81 -13.47 37.47
C ILE A 17 23.31 -14.75 36.84
N TRP A 18 23.72 -15.05 35.63
CA TRP A 18 23.56 -16.35 34.99
C TRP A 18 24.65 -17.29 35.57
N LEU A 19 24.24 -18.23 36.36
CA LEU A 19 25.09 -19.35 36.82
C LEU A 19 25.16 -20.41 35.72
N LEU A 20 26.26 -20.48 34.98
CA LEU A 20 26.64 -21.62 34.18
C LEU A 20 27.11 -22.73 35.14
N ALA A 21 26.31 -23.73 35.37
CA ALA A 21 26.71 -24.98 36.00
C ALA A 21 27.23 -25.94 34.94
N ALA A 22 28.57 -25.97 34.74
CA ALA A 22 29.22 -27.04 34.00
C ALA A 22 29.26 -28.30 34.88
N ALA A 23 28.34 -29.25 34.62
CA ALA A 23 28.45 -30.58 35.19
C ALA A 23 29.32 -31.47 34.27
N ALA A 24 30.57 -31.66 34.66
CA ALA A 24 31.40 -32.70 34.08
C ALA A 24 30.96 -34.03 34.63
N LEU A 25 30.27 -34.85 33.84
CA LEU A 25 29.96 -36.25 34.14
C LEU A 25 31.11 -37.10 33.58
N ALA A 26 31.91 -37.67 34.51
CA ALA A 26 32.88 -38.71 34.18
C ALA A 26 32.10 -40.01 33.86
N PHE A 27 32.23 -40.50 32.64
CA PHE A 27 31.77 -41.83 32.26
C PHE A 27 32.82 -42.87 32.64
N THR A 28 32.46 -43.75 33.59
CA THR A 28 33.11 -45.06 33.80
C THR A 28 32.47 -46.03 32.81
N ALA A 29 33.32 -46.59 31.97
CA ALA A 29 32.99 -47.68 31.06
C ALA A 29 32.85 -49.02 31.86
N CYS A 30 31.85 -49.80 31.48
CA CYS A 30 31.74 -51.24 31.34
C CYS A 30 30.25 -51.62 31.40
N ASP A 31 29.65 -52.17 30.37
CA ASP A 31 29.70 -53.59 30.02
C ASP A 31 29.15 -53.79 28.60
N LYS A 32 29.66 -54.81 27.94
CA LYS A 32 29.16 -55.34 26.67
C LYS A 32 27.87 -56.06 26.92
N ASP A 33 26.86 -55.81 26.08
CA ASP A 33 26.10 -56.81 25.37
C ASP A 33 25.08 -56.23 24.43
N ASP A 34 25.10 -56.74 23.19
CA ASP A 34 24.10 -56.87 22.16
C ASP A 34 23.46 -55.69 21.43
N ASP A 35 23.90 -55.60 20.17
CA ASP A 35 23.12 -55.33 18.93
C ASP A 35 21.85 -54.48 19.04
N ASN A 36 22.04 -53.17 18.96
CA ASN A 36 21.21 -52.25 18.20
C ASN A 36 21.69 -50.80 18.37
N ASP A 37 22.96 -50.51 18.08
CA ASP A 37 23.45 -49.10 17.96
C ASP A 37 22.94 -48.43 16.68
N LYS A 38 21.62 -48.17 16.68
CA LYS A 38 21.15 -47.04 15.86
C LYS A 38 21.62 -45.78 16.60
N PRO A 39 22.31 -44.84 15.89
CA PRO A 39 22.76 -43.61 16.51
C PRO A 39 21.52 -42.92 17.16
N GLN A 40 21.64 -42.64 18.46
CA GLN A 40 20.63 -41.91 19.19
C GLN A 40 20.50 -40.53 18.59
N ILE A 41 19.32 -40.22 18.04
CA ILE A 41 19.03 -38.88 17.52
C ILE A 41 18.91 -37.94 18.73
N LEU A 42 19.90 -37.06 18.90
CA LEU A 42 19.95 -36.05 19.96
C LEU A 42 19.38 -34.74 19.45
N VAL A 43 18.07 -34.74 19.09
CA VAL A 43 17.32 -33.54 18.70
C VAL A 43 16.04 -33.47 19.50
N GLU A 44 15.47 -32.27 19.63
CA GLU A 44 14.20 -32.04 20.31
C GLU A 44 13.03 -32.63 19.53
N ASP A 45 11.95 -32.96 20.21
CA ASP A 45 10.70 -33.38 19.56
C ASP A 45 10.17 -32.26 18.66
N GLY A 46 9.65 -32.61 17.47
CA GLY A 46 9.12 -31.67 16.50
C GLY A 46 9.18 -32.17 15.07
N LEU A 47 8.80 -31.32 14.13
CA LEU A 47 8.86 -31.57 12.69
C LEU A 47 10.12 -30.93 12.11
N TYR A 48 10.85 -31.67 11.30
CA TYR A 48 12.11 -31.26 10.67
C TYR A 48 12.05 -31.41 9.16
N ILE A 49 12.68 -30.49 8.44
CA ILE A 49 12.98 -30.63 7.01
C ILE A 49 14.44 -31.01 6.88
N VAL A 50 14.74 -32.18 6.30
CA VAL A 50 16.09 -32.72 6.14
C VAL A 50 16.29 -33.34 4.76
N GLY A 51 17.52 -33.39 4.29
CA GLY A 51 17.89 -34.10 3.06
C GLY A 51 18.85 -33.34 2.16
N GLU A 52 19.33 -34.01 1.12
CA GLU A 52 20.37 -33.45 0.21
C GLU A 52 19.91 -32.16 -0.50
N ALA A 53 18.59 -31.99 -0.72
CA ALA A 53 18.05 -30.78 -1.33
C ALA A 53 18.19 -29.53 -0.46
N THR A 54 18.38 -29.71 0.86
CA THR A 54 18.44 -28.63 1.86
C THR A 54 19.86 -28.34 2.30
N ALA A 55 20.03 -27.30 3.11
CA ALA A 55 21.26 -27.04 3.85
C ALA A 55 21.49 -28.05 4.99
N TRP A 56 20.46 -28.76 5.42
CA TRP A 56 20.44 -29.69 6.54
C TRP A 56 20.38 -31.14 6.03
N ALA A 57 21.54 -31.74 5.76
CA ALA A 57 21.60 -33.11 5.28
C ALA A 57 21.13 -34.11 6.35
N ASP A 58 21.23 -33.73 7.61
CA ASP A 58 20.82 -34.50 8.80
C ASP A 58 20.03 -33.58 9.75
N TYR A 59 19.59 -34.08 10.91
CA TYR A 59 18.80 -33.36 11.88
C TYR A 59 19.58 -32.16 12.45
N ASP A 60 19.00 -31.00 12.33
CA ASP A 60 19.48 -29.74 12.88
C ASP A 60 18.29 -28.95 13.42
N LEU A 61 18.39 -28.37 14.61
CA LEU A 61 17.36 -27.51 15.20
C LEU A 61 16.99 -26.32 14.28
N LYS A 62 17.92 -25.88 13.44
CA LYS A 62 17.64 -24.83 12.47
C LYS A 62 16.74 -25.29 11.33
N GLY A 63 16.69 -26.61 11.07
CA GLY A 63 15.76 -27.26 10.13
C GLY A 63 14.38 -27.56 10.72
N GLN A 64 14.17 -27.30 12.02
CA GLN A 64 12.87 -27.50 12.66
C GLN A 64 11.82 -26.55 12.10
N MET A 65 10.64 -27.10 11.78
CA MET A 65 9.46 -26.34 11.39
C MET A 65 8.84 -25.66 12.61
N VAL A 66 8.28 -24.47 12.42
CA VAL A 66 7.60 -23.72 13.48
C VAL A 66 6.08 -23.83 13.35
N GLY A 67 5.37 -23.62 14.44
CA GLY A 67 3.91 -23.55 14.40
C GLY A 67 3.42 -22.38 13.54
N GLY A 68 2.46 -22.66 12.67
CA GLY A 68 1.89 -21.67 11.75
C GLY A 68 0.71 -20.91 12.35
N ILE A 69 0.48 -19.73 11.81
CA ILE A 69 -0.67 -18.86 12.12
C ILE A 69 -1.66 -18.98 10.96
N ASN A 70 -2.91 -19.39 11.26
CA ASN A 70 -3.96 -19.41 10.25
C ASN A 70 -4.33 -17.98 9.83
N GLU A 71 -4.17 -17.67 8.57
CA GLU A 71 -4.41 -16.33 8.04
C GLU A 71 -5.87 -15.87 8.18
N VAL A 72 -6.82 -16.80 8.24
CA VAL A 72 -8.26 -16.50 8.30
C VAL A 72 -8.65 -15.76 9.59
N ASP A 73 -8.09 -16.18 10.72
CA ASP A 73 -8.40 -15.64 12.04
C ASP A 73 -7.19 -15.05 12.77
N GLN A 74 -6.00 -15.13 12.13
CA GLN A 74 -4.73 -14.69 12.68
C GLN A 74 -4.40 -15.33 14.04
N GLN A 75 -4.84 -16.60 14.24
CA GLN A 75 -4.56 -17.36 15.44
C GLN A 75 -3.58 -18.51 15.17
N PRO A 76 -2.75 -18.90 16.15
CA PRO A 76 -1.92 -20.08 16.05
C PRO A 76 -2.78 -21.34 15.82
N ARG A 77 -2.45 -22.12 14.77
CA ARG A 77 -3.09 -23.39 14.49
C ARG A 77 -2.15 -24.52 14.91
N SER A 78 -2.47 -25.21 15.97
CA SER A 78 -1.60 -26.23 16.61
C SER A 78 -1.25 -27.42 15.71
N THR A 79 -1.99 -27.62 14.63
CA THR A 79 -1.76 -28.70 13.64
C THR A 79 -1.01 -28.25 12.41
N MET A 80 -0.84 -26.93 12.21
CA MET A 80 -0.13 -26.34 11.07
C MET A 80 1.30 -25.98 11.46
N PHE A 81 2.26 -26.39 10.62
CA PHE A 81 3.68 -26.12 10.77
C PHE A 81 4.24 -25.60 9.46
N GLU A 82 5.18 -24.69 9.52
CA GLU A 82 5.75 -24.02 8.34
C GLU A 82 7.25 -23.77 8.48
N LYS A 83 7.94 -23.69 7.32
CA LYS A 83 9.35 -23.36 7.22
C LYS A 83 9.67 -22.78 5.85
N TYR A 84 10.47 -21.73 5.81
CA TYR A 84 11.12 -21.33 4.57
C TYR A 84 12.44 -22.10 4.44
N VAL A 85 12.71 -22.61 3.23
CA VAL A 85 13.89 -23.44 2.96
C VAL A 85 14.34 -23.27 1.51
N ALA A 86 15.65 -23.10 1.30
CA ALA A 86 16.23 -23.16 -0.04
C ALA A 86 16.37 -24.63 -0.44
N LEU A 87 15.74 -25.02 -1.56
CA LEU A 87 15.72 -26.39 -2.08
C LEU A 87 16.46 -26.47 -3.42
N GLU A 88 17.35 -27.46 -3.53
CA GLU A 88 18.10 -27.76 -4.75
C GLU A 88 17.31 -28.72 -5.65
N ALA A 89 17.10 -28.34 -6.93
CA ALA A 89 16.41 -29.17 -7.90
C ALA A 89 17.11 -30.50 -8.14
N GLY A 90 16.30 -31.55 -8.34
CA GLY A 90 16.81 -32.90 -8.61
C GLY A 90 17.38 -33.62 -7.40
N LYS A 91 17.42 -32.98 -6.22
CA LYS A 91 17.77 -33.58 -4.94
C LYS A 91 16.51 -33.85 -4.12
N THR A 92 16.64 -34.70 -3.10
CA THR A 92 15.53 -35.12 -2.26
C THR A 92 15.58 -34.46 -0.88
N PHE A 93 14.38 -34.24 -0.31
CA PHE A 93 14.20 -33.89 1.11
C PHE A 93 13.02 -34.64 1.70
N LYS A 94 12.96 -34.68 3.01
CA LYS A 94 11.88 -35.30 3.79
C LYS A 94 11.39 -34.34 4.85
N ILE A 95 10.15 -34.53 5.27
CA ILE A 95 9.67 -33.99 6.54
C ILE A 95 9.71 -35.14 7.53
N VAL A 96 10.32 -34.93 8.69
CA VAL A 96 10.48 -35.94 9.71
C VAL A 96 9.92 -35.44 11.03
N GLU A 97 9.02 -36.20 11.61
CA GLU A 97 8.54 -35.98 12.97
C GLU A 97 9.38 -36.77 13.95
N ILE A 98 9.98 -36.06 14.89
CA ILE A 98 10.67 -36.65 16.04
C ILE A 98 9.71 -36.57 17.24
N ALA A 99 9.40 -37.71 17.83
CA ALA A 99 8.57 -37.82 19.02
C ALA A 99 9.12 -38.91 19.95
N GLY A 100 9.56 -38.55 21.14
CA GLY A 100 10.08 -39.48 22.13
C GLY A 100 11.25 -40.32 21.62
N LYS A 101 12.18 -39.74 20.85
CA LYS A 101 13.34 -40.37 20.21
C LYS A 101 13.01 -41.31 19.01
N GLN A 102 11.78 -41.31 18.55
CA GLN A 102 11.36 -42.01 17.33
C GLN A 102 11.23 -41.04 16.22
N ALA A 103 11.66 -41.45 15.01
CA ALA A 103 11.54 -40.66 13.81
C ALA A 103 10.49 -41.28 12.89
N ILE A 104 9.52 -40.46 12.45
CA ILE A 104 8.52 -40.83 11.44
C ILE A 104 8.78 -39.95 10.22
N GLU A 105 9.17 -40.55 9.12
CA GLU A 105 9.40 -39.87 7.87
C GLU A 105 8.08 -39.72 7.09
N TYR A 106 7.83 -38.51 6.58
CA TYR A 106 6.70 -38.19 5.72
C TYR A 106 7.17 -37.86 4.31
N GLY A 107 6.58 -38.52 3.34
CA GLY A 107 6.79 -38.30 1.92
C GLY A 107 5.48 -38.07 1.18
N PRO A 108 5.54 -37.82 -0.14
CA PRO A 108 4.35 -37.52 -0.94
C PRO A 108 3.39 -38.70 -1.03
N ASP A 109 2.10 -38.38 -1.01
CA ASP A 109 1.03 -39.27 -1.45
C ASP A 109 0.39 -38.64 -2.72
N ASN A 110 -0.72 -38.01 -2.70
CA ASN A 110 -1.33 -37.45 -3.92
C ASN A 110 -0.88 -35.98 -4.16
N ILE A 111 0.40 -35.76 -4.49
CA ILE A 111 0.94 -34.42 -4.77
C ILE A 111 0.68 -34.05 -6.22
N ALA A 112 0.09 -32.87 -6.45
CA ALA A 112 -0.13 -32.28 -7.76
C ALA A 112 0.41 -30.85 -7.84
N ASP A 113 0.68 -30.38 -9.04
CA ASP A 113 0.99 -28.99 -9.30
C ASP A 113 -0.31 -28.19 -9.30
N VAL A 114 -0.38 -27.18 -8.45
CA VAL A 114 -1.48 -26.23 -8.32
C VAL A 114 -1.01 -24.86 -8.77
N VAL A 115 -1.59 -24.38 -9.87
CA VAL A 115 -1.30 -23.04 -10.39
C VAL A 115 -2.22 -22.03 -9.72
N THR A 116 -1.62 -21.03 -9.08
CA THR A 116 -2.33 -19.86 -8.54
C THR A 116 -1.98 -18.63 -9.38
N ASN A 117 -2.91 -17.70 -9.53
CA ASN A 117 -2.81 -16.56 -10.45
C ASN A 117 -3.24 -15.23 -9.80
N GLY A 118 -3.15 -15.13 -8.48
CA GLY A 118 -3.60 -13.95 -7.74
C GLY A 118 -5.08 -13.98 -7.37
N GLU A 119 -5.87 -14.90 -7.90
CA GLU A 119 -7.25 -15.10 -7.46
C GLU A 119 -7.32 -15.40 -5.96
N ASN A 120 -8.31 -14.81 -5.28
CA ASN A 120 -8.46 -14.90 -3.83
C ASN A 120 -7.20 -14.48 -3.07
N GLU A 121 -6.42 -13.55 -3.65
CA GLU A 121 -5.19 -12.99 -3.07
C GLU A 121 -4.07 -14.03 -2.84
N GLN A 122 -4.10 -15.13 -3.56
CA GLN A 122 -3.04 -16.14 -3.54
C GLN A 122 -1.80 -15.66 -4.33
N PRO A 123 -0.58 -16.11 -3.98
CA PRO A 123 0.61 -15.76 -4.74
C PRO A 123 0.56 -16.32 -6.18
N ASN A 124 1.17 -15.62 -7.14
CA ASN A 124 1.29 -16.05 -8.53
C ASN A 124 2.41 -17.09 -8.67
N VAL A 125 2.10 -18.36 -8.42
CA VAL A 125 3.08 -19.46 -8.41
C VAL A 125 2.45 -20.78 -8.88
N THR A 126 3.31 -21.75 -9.21
CA THR A 126 2.92 -23.15 -9.31
C THR A 126 3.45 -23.89 -8.09
N ALA A 127 2.58 -24.20 -7.15
CA ALA A 127 2.92 -24.90 -5.91
C ALA A 127 2.65 -26.41 -6.05
N LYS A 128 3.42 -27.23 -5.32
CA LYS A 128 3.10 -28.66 -5.16
C LYS A 128 2.23 -28.83 -3.93
N VAL A 129 1.02 -29.35 -4.12
CA VAL A 129 0.03 -29.47 -3.04
C VAL A 129 -0.57 -30.88 -3.06
N GLY A 130 -0.78 -31.48 -1.90
CA GLY A 130 -1.44 -32.77 -1.80
C GLY A 130 -1.41 -33.36 -0.39
N SER A 131 -1.63 -34.65 -0.29
CA SER A 131 -1.51 -35.40 0.96
C SER A 131 -0.11 -35.98 1.13
N TYR A 132 0.18 -36.42 2.35
CA TYR A 132 1.42 -37.10 2.69
C TYR A 132 1.16 -38.44 3.37
N LYS A 133 2.13 -39.35 3.30
CA LYS A 133 2.11 -40.65 3.96
C LYS A 133 3.48 -40.96 4.57
N THR A 134 3.53 -42.02 5.39
CA THR A 134 4.79 -42.51 5.93
C THR A 134 5.70 -43.04 4.83
N GLY A 135 6.97 -42.63 4.89
CA GLY A 135 8.02 -43.00 3.95
C GLY A 135 8.01 -42.17 2.65
N GLY A 136 9.08 -42.29 1.87
CA GLY A 136 9.28 -41.51 0.65
C GLY A 136 10.02 -40.20 0.86
N SER A 137 10.19 -39.43 -0.21
CA SER A 137 10.87 -38.14 -0.22
C SER A 137 10.29 -37.20 -1.28
N TYR A 138 10.43 -35.92 -1.06
CA TYR A 138 9.98 -34.87 -1.96
C TYR A 138 11.13 -34.40 -2.86
N THR A 139 10.78 -33.86 -4.02
CA THR A 139 11.69 -33.16 -4.94
C THR A 139 11.04 -31.88 -5.44
N VAL A 140 11.87 -30.93 -5.87
CA VAL A 140 11.43 -29.74 -6.60
C VAL A 140 12.01 -29.72 -8.01
N ASN A 141 11.32 -29.06 -8.94
CA ASN A 141 11.74 -28.98 -10.34
C ASN A 141 12.78 -27.88 -10.57
N GLU A 142 12.77 -26.82 -9.74
CA GLU A 142 13.65 -25.67 -9.83
C GLU A 142 14.33 -25.41 -8.49
N SER A 143 15.60 -25.00 -8.52
CA SER A 143 16.30 -24.57 -7.32
C SER A 143 15.84 -23.18 -6.91
N GLY A 144 15.48 -22.98 -5.65
CA GLY A 144 14.96 -21.72 -5.17
C GLY A 144 14.63 -21.71 -3.67
N LEU A 145 14.10 -20.61 -3.21
CA LEU A 145 13.49 -20.51 -1.88
C LEU A 145 12.05 -21.04 -1.95
N TYR A 146 11.67 -21.83 -0.98
CA TYR A 146 10.33 -22.40 -0.87
C TYR A 146 9.75 -22.15 0.52
N HIS A 147 8.45 -21.92 0.58
CA HIS A 147 7.66 -21.96 1.80
C HIS A 147 6.98 -23.33 1.87
N VAL A 148 7.40 -24.16 2.82
CA VAL A 148 6.85 -25.51 3.04
C VAL A 148 5.90 -25.45 4.22
N VAL A 149 4.65 -25.84 4.01
CA VAL A 149 3.59 -25.85 5.02
C VAL A 149 2.99 -27.25 5.11
N ILE A 150 2.82 -27.77 6.31
CA ILE A 150 2.12 -29.04 6.59
C ILE A 150 1.03 -28.79 7.63
N ASP A 151 -0.17 -29.33 7.39
CA ASP A 151 -1.24 -29.36 8.37
C ASP A 151 -1.60 -30.80 8.69
N LYS A 152 -1.41 -31.20 9.96
CA LYS A 152 -1.59 -32.58 10.42
C LYS A 152 -3.05 -32.99 10.51
N GLU A 153 -3.96 -32.06 10.76
CA GLU A 153 -5.41 -32.33 10.82
C GLU A 153 -5.97 -32.54 9.41
N LEU A 154 -5.60 -31.67 8.47
CA LEU A 154 -5.98 -31.81 7.06
C LEU A 154 -5.23 -32.94 6.34
N GLN A 155 -4.15 -33.45 6.91
CA GLN A 155 -3.18 -34.34 6.26
C GLN A 155 -2.70 -33.79 4.92
N LYS A 156 -2.47 -32.48 4.86
CA LYS A 156 -2.07 -31.73 3.65
C LYS A 156 -0.68 -31.15 3.80
N ILE A 157 0.01 -31.07 2.67
CA ILE A 157 1.28 -30.37 2.52
C ILE A 157 1.22 -29.46 1.30
N ALA A 158 1.85 -28.28 1.41
CA ALA A 158 2.12 -27.37 0.31
C ALA A 158 3.60 -27.02 0.26
N ILE A 159 4.21 -27.11 -0.93
CA ILE A 159 5.59 -26.70 -1.21
C ILE A 159 5.48 -25.56 -2.22
N ILE A 160 5.59 -24.32 -1.73
CA ILE A 160 5.21 -23.10 -2.43
C ILE A 160 6.49 -22.35 -2.82
N PRO A 161 6.78 -22.12 -4.13
CA PRO A 161 7.92 -21.32 -4.55
C PRO A 161 7.80 -19.89 -4.04
N VAL A 162 8.96 -19.29 -3.70
CA VAL A 162 9.10 -17.87 -3.34
C VAL A 162 9.96 -17.19 -4.41
N PRO A 163 9.36 -16.78 -5.54
CA PRO A 163 10.13 -16.31 -6.71
C PRO A 163 10.72 -14.90 -6.48
N TYR A 164 10.02 -14.06 -5.75
CA TYR A 164 10.39 -12.68 -5.38
C TYR A 164 9.60 -12.24 -4.15
N TRP A 165 10.05 -11.18 -3.54
CA TRP A 165 9.30 -10.45 -2.51
C TRP A 165 8.79 -9.13 -3.07
N GLY A 166 7.70 -8.61 -2.53
CA GLY A 166 7.18 -7.28 -2.80
C GLY A 166 7.12 -6.46 -1.52
N ILE A 167 7.41 -5.16 -1.61
CA ILE A 167 7.15 -4.18 -0.56
C ILE A 167 6.01 -3.27 -1.02
N LEU A 168 4.96 -3.13 -0.21
CA LEU A 168 3.75 -2.41 -0.59
C LEU A 168 3.10 -1.77 0.64
N GLY A 169 2.41 -0.66 0.42
CA GLY A 169 1.74 0.10 1.47
C GLY A 169 1.80 1.60 1.23
N GLY A 170 1.17 2.37 2.11
CA GLY A 170 1.10 3.83 2.01
C GLY A 170 2.44 4.55 2.01
N SER A 171 3.53 3.88 2.43
CA SER A 171 4.89 4.42 2.35
C SER A 171 5.50 4.32 0.96
N THR A 172 4.98 3.45 0.07
CA THR A 172 5.55 3.19 -1.26
C THR A 172 4.89 4.05 -2.35
N PRO A 173 5.58 4.33 -3.47
CA PRO A 173 5.02 5.10 -4.58
C PRO A 173 3.76 4.49 -5.20
N TYR A 174 3.60 3.18 -5.09
CA TYR A 174 2.52 2.43 -5.74
C TYR A 174 1.46 1.92 -4.76
N GLY A 175 1.51 2.38 -3.50
CA GLY A 175 0.55 2.01 -2.47
C GLY A 175 0.53 0.49 -2.22
N TRP A 176 -0.65 -0.09 -2.15
CA TRP A 176 -0.86 -1.52 -1.90
C TRP A 176 -0.70 -2.41 -3.15
N ASN A 177 0.08 -1.94 -4.14
CA ASN A 177 0.47 -2.67 -5.34
C ASN A 177 1.99 -2.85 -5.40
N ASP A 178 2.47 -4.08 -5.47
CA ASP A 178 3.89 -4.42 -5.46
C ASP A 178 4.46 -4.78 -6.85
N ALA A 179 3.71 -4.57 -7.93
CA ALA A 179 4.18 -4.89 -9.28
C ALA A 179 5.50 -4.18 -9.66
N ASN A 180 5.68 -2.95 -9.18
CA ASN A 180 6.87 -2.13 -9.43
C ASN A 180 7.81 -2.00 -8.22
N THR A 181 7.53 -2.72 -7.13
CA THR A 181 8.33 -2.69 -5.89
C THR A 181 8.77 -4.09 -5.47
N GLN A 182 9.06 -4.94 -6.46
CA GLN A 182 9.52 -6.30 -6.25
C GLN A 182 11.02 -6.33 -5.91
N LEU A 183 11.35 -7.04 -4.84
CA LEU A 183 12.71 -7.41 -4.48
C LEU A 183 13.06 -8.67 -5.26
N GLN A 184 14.05 -8.58 -6.12
CA GLN A 184 14.51 -9.70 -6.94
C GLN A 184 15.65 -10.45 -6.27
N LEU A 185 15.83 -11.73 -6.63
CA LEU A 185 16.94 -12.53 -6.13
C LEU A 185 18.28 -11.86 -6.47
N LYS A 186 19.08 -11.61 -5.46
CA LYS A 186 20.44 -11.07 -5.59
C LYS A 186 21.43 -12.21 -5.74
N GLY A 187 22.01 -12.29 -6.92
CA GLY A 187 22.98 -13.35 -7.26
C GLY A 187 22.31 -14.64 -7.76
N SER A 188 22.87 -15.79 -7.39
CA SER A 188 22.41 -17.11 -7.78
C SER A 188 21.89 -17.91 -6.58
N PHE A 189 21.19 -19.01 -6.88
CA PHE A 189 20.76 -19.96 -5.87
C PHE A 189 21.91 -20.41 -4.95
N ASN A 190 21.66 -20.39 -3.65
CA ASN A 190 22.55 -20.91 -2.62
C ASN A 190 21.72 -21.51 -1.50
N LYS A 191 21.88 -22.81 -1.25
CA LYS A 191 21.11 -23.52 -0.22
C LYS A 191 21.45 -23.14 1.23
N GLN A 192 22.51 -22.35 1.46
CA GLN A 192 22.81 -21.82 2.78
C GLN A 192 22.15 -20.46 3.03
N GLN A 193 21.95 -19.67 1.98
CA GLN A 193 21.29 -18.37 2.08
C GLN A 193 20.71 -17.92 0.73
N MET A 194 19.61 -17.22 0.79
CA MET A 194 18.96 -16.54 -0.34
C MET A 194 18.72 -15.09 0.05
N GLU A 195 19.05 -14.15 -0.83
CA GLU A 195 18.87 -12.71 -0.60
C GLU A 195 18.09 -12.09 -1.74
N PHE A 196 17.09 -11.30 -1.42
CA PHE A 196 16.26 -10.57 -2.37
C PHE A 196 16.39 -9.08 -2.07
N GLU A 197 16.55 -8.24 -3.09
CA GLU A 197 16.85 -6.83 -2.93
C GLU A 197 16.11 -5.96 -3.92
N ILE A 198 15.71 -4.78 -3.49
CA ILE A 198 15.36 -3.64 -4.33
C ILE A 198 16.19 -2.44 -3.89
N THR A 199 16.72 -1.68 -4.85
CA THR A 199 17.54 -0.49 -4.60
C THR A 199 16.87 0.77 -5.14
N GLY A 200 17.16 1.91 -4.55
CA GLY A 200 16.64 3.19 -5.03
C GLY A 200 15.15 3.39 -4.79
N LEU A 201 14.55 2.65 -3.86
CA LEU A 201 13.12 2.78 -3.54
C LEU A 201 12.87 4.02 -2.70
N GLU A 202 12.07 4.95 -3.23
CA GLU A 202 11.57 6.08 -2.46
C GLU A 202 10.51 5.62 -1.47
N LEU A 203 10.72 5.88 -0.17
CA LEU A 203 9.76 5.62 0.89
C LEU A 203 9.46 6.90 1.65
N ARG A 204 8.17 7.19 1.83
CA ARG A 204 7.67 8.34 2.59
C ARG A 204 6.91 7.90 3.82
N LYS A 205 6.54 8.86 4.67
CA LYS A 205 5.67 8.63 5.83
C LYS A 205 4.46 7.78 5.44
N GLY A 206 4.23 6.73 6.21
CA GLY A 206 3.12 5.80 5.97
C GLY A 206 3.40 4.46 6.62
N ASP A 207 2.83 3.42 6.06
CA ASP A 207 3.03 2.05 6.49
C ASP A 207 3.27 1.13 5.29
N PHE A 208 3.80 -0.05 5.54
CA PHE A 208 4.04 -1.05 4.49
C PHE A 208 4.04 -2.47 5.06
N LYS A 209 3.96 -3.43 4.17
CA LYS A 209 4.18 -4.86 4.42
C LYS A 209 5.11 -5.45 3.37
N LEU A 210 5.58 -6.66 3.66
CA LEU A 210 6.30 -7.51 2.72
C LEU A 210 5.42 -8.71 2.38
N ARG A 211 5.41 -9.16 1.11
CA ARG A 211 4.76 -10.41 0.70
C ARG A 211 5.50 -11.05 -0.46
N TYR A 212 5.37 -12.36 -0.64
CA TYR A 212 5.97 -13.02 -1.80
C TYR A 212 4.93 -13.36 -2.86
N GLY A 213 5.38 -13.42 -4.12
CA GLY A 213 4.55 -13.78 -5.27
C GLY A 213 3.32 -12.90 -5.44
N SER A 214 3.32 -11.68 -4.87
CA SER A 214 2.19 -10.74 -4.84
C SER A 214 0.94 -11.30 -4.14
N GLY A 215 1.09 -12.30 -3.27
CA GLY A 215 -0.02 -12.94 -2.54
C GLY A 215 -0.06 -12.59 -1.06
N TRP A 216 -1.27 -12.61 -0.47
CA TRP A 216 -1.48 -12.39 0.95
C TRP A 216 -1.55 -13.68 1.75
N LYS A 217 -2.01 -14.78 1.10
CA LYS A 217 -2.31 -16.07 1.72
C LYS A 217 -2.24 -17.21 0.72
N PHE A 218 -1.96 -18.41 1.18
CA PHE A 218 -2.02 -19.63 0.38
C PHE A 218 -3.07 -20.58 0.98
N TRP A 219 -4.00 -21.08 0.18
CA TRP A 219 -5.07 -21.97 0.63
C TRP A 219 -4.57 -23.40 0.77
N LEU A 220 -4.79 -23.99 1.93
CA LEU A 220 -4.44 -25.41 2.20
C LEU A 220 -5.61 -26.35 2.00
N ASN A 221 -6.84 -25.83 1.96
CA ASN A 221 -8.05 -26.61 1.66
C ASN A 221 -8.98 -25.84 0.72
N ASP A 222 -9.85 -26.58 0.01
CA ASP A 222 -10.74 -26.04 -1.02
C ASP A 222 -11.80 -25.07 -0.42
N GLU A 223 -12.17 -25.27 0.84
CA GLU A 223 -13.12 -24.40 1.55
C GLU A 223 -12.51 -23.04 1.94
N GLY A 224 -11.19 -22.88 1.81
CA GLY A 224 -10.49 -21.67 2.18
C GLY A 224 -10.58 -21.31 3.68
N THR A 225 -10.78 -22.30 4.55
CA THR A 225 -10.85 -22.14 6.01
C THR A 225 -9.50 -22.30 6.70
N VAL A 226 -8.50 -22.87 6.00
CA VAL A 226 -7.12 -23.00 6.47
C VAL A 226 -6.18 -22.40 5.43
N LYS A 227 -5.48 -21.35 5.82
CA LYS A 227 -4.59 -20.58 4.92
C LYS A 227 -3.28 -20.24 5.62
N ALA A 228 -2.18 -20.44 4.90
CA ALA A 228 -0.87 -19.98 5.36
C ALA A 228 -0.65 -18.51 5.00
N ASN A 229 -0.03 -17.74 5.89
CA ASN A 229 0.38 -16.36 5.59
C ASN A 229 1.51 -16.35 4.56
N THR A 230 1.37 -15.51 3.53
CA THR A 230 2.42 -15.26 2.54
C THR A 230 2.97 -13.85 2.65
N ASN A 231 2.57 -13.14 3.70
CA ASN A 231 2.95 -11.77 3.99
C ASN A 231 3.54 -11.63 5.40
N PHE A 232 4.34 -10.58 5.58
CA PHE A 232 4.96 -10.21 6.84
C PHE A 232 4.74 -8.75 7.18
N GLY A 233 4.55 -8.50 8.46
CA GLY A 233 4.52 -7.20 9.09
C GLY A 233 5.28 -7.21 10.41
N GLY A 234 4.84 -6.43 11.40
CA GLY A 234 5.48 -6.28 12.70
C GLY A 234 6.52 -5.17 12.71
N ALA A 235 7.81 -5.52 12.72
CA ALA A 235 8.92 -4.58 12.54
C ALA A 235 9.88 -5.12 11.47
N ILE A 236 10.65 -4.22 10.82
CA ILE A 236 11.55 -4.63 9.74
C ILE A 236 12.66 -5.58 10.23
N ASP A 237 13.08 -5.47 11.47
CA ASP A 237 14.07 -6.32 12.15
C ASP A 237 13.44 -7.46 12.97
N ALA A 238 12.10 -7.54 13.02
CA ALA A 238 11.33 -8.55 13.73
C ALA A 238 10.06 -8.90 12.94
N LEU A 239 10.23 -9.62 11.82
CA LEU A 239 9.14 -9.99 10.92
C LEU A 239 8.18 -10.99 11.56
N VAL A 240 6.89 -10.75 11.42
CA VAL A 240 5.80 -11.61 11.91
C VAL A 240 4.89 -11.98 10.74
N PRO A 241 4.64 -13.28 10.46
CA PRO A 241 3.66 -13.70 9.46
C PRO A 241 2.28 -13.09 9.77
N GLY A 242 1.66 -12.44 8.78
CA GLY A 242 0.37 -11.75 8.96
C GLY A 242 0.40 -10.55 9.92
N GLY A 243 1.55 -10.18 10.46
CA GLY A 243 1.71 -9.12 11.47
C GLY A 243 1.17 -7.75 11.06
N ALA A 244 1.08 -6.82 12.01
CA ALA A 244 0.65 -5.44 11.76
C ALA A 244 1.55 -4.75 10.72
N ASN A 245 1.02 -3.73 10.06
CA ASN A 245 1.81 -2.94 9.10
C ASN A 245 3.04 -2.33 9.78
N ILE A 246 4.17 -2.32 9.06
CA ILE A 246 5.41 -1.67 9.51
C ILE A 246 5.29 -0.18 9.26
N VAL A 247 5.40 0.64 10.30
CA VAL A 247 5.23 2.09 10.22
C VAL A 247 6.55 2.77 9.87
N LEU A 248 6.53 3.64 8.87
CA LEU A 248 7.63 4.54 8.53
C LEU A 248 7.25 5.97 8.94
N PRO A 249 7.87 6.54 9.98
CA PRO A 249 7.60 7.92 10.38
C PRO A 249 8.29 8.92 9.44
N VAL A 250 7.85 10.18 9.47
CA VAL A 250 8.31 11.24 8.55
C VAL A 250 9.83 11.48 8.61
N GLU A 251 10.44 11.40 9.78
CA GLU A 251 11.88 11.60 9.97
C GLU A 251 12.73 10.48 9.36
N LYS A 252 12.09 9.39 8.92
CA LYS A 252 12.74 8.28 8.23
C LYS A 252 12.40 8.24 6.72
N GLU A 253 11.77 9.26 6.18
CA GLU A 253 11.60 9.35 4.72
C GLU A 253 12.96 9.34 4.01
N GLY A 254 13.04 8.69 2.85
CA GLY A 254 14.30 8.59 2.12
C GLY A 254 14.26 7.64 0.94
N ILE A 255 15.40 7.53 0.29
CA ILE A 255 15.70 6.52 -0.73
C ILE A 255 16.34 5.33 -0.02
N TYR A 256 15.85 4.12 -0.30
CA TYR A 256 16.25 2.92 0.41
C TYR A 256 16.74 1.81 -0.50
N THR A 257 17.67 1.02 0.01
CA THR A 257 17.86 -0.37 -0.37
C THR A 257 17.13 -1.22 0.65
N VAL A 258 16.18 -2.04 0.20
CA VAL A 258 15.42 -2.96 1.05
C VAL A 258 15.84 -4.39 0.70
N THR A 259 16.15 -5.18 1.73
CA THR A 259 16.62 -6.55 1.58
C THR A 259 15.77 -7.48 2.42
N VAL A 260 15.35 -8.61 1.83
CA VAL A 260 14.78 -9.76 2.53
C VAL A 260 15.75 -10.92 2.36
N LYS A 261 16.16 -11.52 3.46
CA LYS A 261 17.15 -12.60 3.49
C LYS A 261 16.61 -13.82 4.20
N TRP A 262 16.81 -14.97 3.59
CA TRP A 262 16.70 -16.27 4.24
C TRP A 262 18.10 -16.84 4.51
N SER A 263 18.28 -17.50 5.66
CA SER A 263 19.51 -18.19 6.00
C SER A 263 19.23 -19.49 6.72
N ALA A 264 19.91 -20.56 6.32
CA ALA A 264 19.87 -21.86 6.98
C ALA A 264 20.42 -21.80 8.43
N GLU A 265 21.25 -20.81 8.74
CA GLU A 265 21.83 -20.60 10.06
C GLU A 265 20.89 -19.86 11.03
N THR A 266 19.77 -19.31 10.53
CA THR A 266 18.78 -18.61 11.34
C THR A 266 17.68 -19.57 11.77
N GLY A 267 17.39 -19.67 13.06
CA GLY A 267 16.28 -20.45 13.60
C GLY A 267 14.90 -19.91 13.18
N GLY A 268 13.83 -20.56 13.65
CA GLY A 268 12.47 -20.18 13.32
C GLY A 268 12.17 -20.31 11.82
N LEU A 269 11.58 -19.29 11.19
CA LEU A 269 11.32 -19.27 9.75
C LEU A 269 12.58 -19.07 8.90
N GLY A 270 13.68 -18.64 9.49
CA GLY A 270 14.92 -18.35 8.78
C GLY A 270 14.95 -17.00 8.06
N MET A 271 13.89 -16.18 8.19
CA MET A 271 13.69 -14.94 7.47
C MET A 271 14.11 -13.72 8.29
N THR A 272 14.80 -12.80 7.64
CA THR A 272 15.14 -11.48 8.17
C THR A 272 14.94 -10.43 7.09
N ALA A 273 14.71 -9.17 7.48
CA ALA A 273 14.71 -8.06 6.53
C ALA A 273 15.49 -6.88 7.08
N SER A 274 15.91 -6.00 6.19
CA SER A 274 16.62 -4.77 6.54
C SER A 274 16.31 -3.67 5.54
N MET A 275 16.44 -2.42 6.00
CA MET A 275 16.32 -1.23 5.19
C MET A 275 17.55 -0.36 5.42
N LEU A 276 18.28 -0.08 4.35
CA LEU A 276 19.42 0.83 4.37
C LEU A 276 19.03 2.12 3.64
N LYS A 277 18.97 3.24 4.35
CA LYS A 277 18.77 4.55 3.73
C LYS A 277 20.03 4.91 2.92
N THR A 278 19.85 5.17 1.63
CA THR A 278 20.95 5.48 0.68
C THR A 278 20.90 6.92 0.19
N GLY A 279 19.82 7.64 0.47
CA GLY A 279 19.65 9.04 0.11
C GLY A 279 18.44 9.66 0.78
N ASP A 280 18.35 10.98 0.67
CA ASP A 280 17.19 11.74 1.11
C ASP A 280 16.21 11.92 -0.03
N VAL A 281 14.92 12.06 0.30
CA VAL A 281 13.89 12.52 -0.63
C VAL A 281 13.79 14.03 -0.55
N GLU A 282 13.44 14.68 -1.68
CA GLU A 282 13.15 16.11 -1.66
C GLU A 282 11.99 16.41 -0.70
N PRO A 283 12.14 17.36 0.22
CA PRO A 283 11.04 17.78 1.08
C PRO A 283 9.84 18.20 0.23
N LEU A 284 8.63 17.78 0.63
CA LEU A 284 7.43 18.32 0.02
C LEU A 284 7.29 19.78 0.46
N PRO A 285 6.90 20.70 -0.44
CA PRO A 285 6.59 22.08 -0.05
C PRO A 285 5.45 22.09 0.98
N GLU A 286 5.37 23.15 1.79
CA GLU A 286 4.31 23.32 2.80
C GLU A 286 2.92 23.13 2.17
N TYR A 287 2.75 23.67 0.94
CA TYR A 287 1.59 23.43 0.09
C TYR A 287 2.07 22.95 -1.27
N PRO A 288 1.44 21.92 -1.85
CA PRO A 288 1.86 21.39 -3.15
C PRO A 288 1.55 22.38 -4.27
N GLU A 289 2.36 22.38 -5.31
CA GLU A 289 2.07 23.15 -6.54
C GLU A 289 0.84 22.61 -7.28
N THR A 290 0.64 21.31 -7.22
CA THR A 290 -0.50 20.60 -7.82
C THR A 290 -1.08 19.61 -6.84
N LEU A 291 -2.40 19.51 -6.84
CA LEU A 291 -3.15 18.50 -6.09
C LEU A 291 -3.92 17.64 -7.10
N TYR A 292 -3.85 16.33 -6.97
CA TYR A 292 -4.54 15.38 -7.86
C TYR A 292 -5.68 14.70 -7.13
N MET A 293 -6.75 14.40 -7.86
CA MET A 293 -7.85 13.52 -7.40
C MET A 293 -7.67 12.13 -7.99
N ILE A 294 -8.04 11.09 -7.23
CA ILE A 294 -8.02 9.70 -7.64
C ILE A 294 -9.14 8.93 -6.94
N GLY A 295 -9.76 7.99 -7.63
CA GLY A 295 -10.80 7.12 -7.07
C GLY A 295 -11.86 6.72 -8.07
N ASP A 296 -12.58 5.64 -7.78
CA ASP A 296 -13.66 5.08 -8.61
C ASP A 296 -14.90 5.97 -8.69
N GLY A 297 -15.04 6.90 -7.77
CA GLY A 297 -16.10 7.91 -7.81
C GLY A 297 -15.86 9.01 -8.85
N VAL A 298 -14.63 9.21 -9.34
CA VAL A 298 -14.24 10.27 -10.28
C VAL A 298 -13.44 9.75 -11.49
N GLY A 299 -13.06 8.48 -11.49
CA GLY A 299 -12.25 7.80 -12.50
C GLY A 299 -12.01 6.36 -12.04
N ASP A 300 -10.76 6.03 -11.69
CA ASP A 300 -10.41 4.79 -11.02
C ASP A 300 -9.31 5.02 -9.95
N TRP A 301 -8.88 3.92 -9.28
CA TRP A 301 -7.83 3.93 -8.26
C TRP A 301 -6.42 3.72 -8.82
N ILE A 302 -6.23 3.85 -10.14
CA ILE A 302 -4.96 3.63 -10.83
C ILE A 302 -4.43 4.97 -11.35
N TRP A 303 -3.26 5.39 -10.86
CA TRP A 303 -2.66 6.67 -11.22
C TRP A 303 -2.38 6.83 -12.72
N ASP A 304 -2.01 5.76 -13.40
CA ASP A 304 -1.73 5.80 -14.84
C ASP A 304 -2.98 6.00 -15.70
N ASN A 305 -4.16 5.63 -15.18
CA ASN A 305 -5.44 5.79 -15.85
C ASN A 305 -6.16 7.09 -15.48
N THR A 306 -5.78 7.71 -14.36
CA THR A 306 -6.48 8.86 -13.80
C THR A 306 -5.59 10.11 -13.85
N ASP A 307 -5.98 11.09 -14.66
CA ASP A 307 -5.31 12.39 -14.76
C ASP A 307 -6.28 13.52 -14.39
N LEU A 308 -6.46 13.74 -13.10
CA LEU A 308 -7.37 14.74 -12.56
C LEU A 308 -6.64 15.76 -11.68
N PRO A 309 -5.77 16.63 -12.26
CA PRO A 309 -5.18 17.73 -11.51
C PRO A 309 -6.25 18.72 -11.11
N MET A 310 -6.20 19.17 -9.86
CA MET A 310 -6.99 20.30 -9.39
C MET A 310 -6.33 21.62 -9.83
N ILE A 311 -7.12 22.67 -9.91
CA ILE A 311 -6.68 24.00 -10.29
C ILE A 311 -6.34 24.77 -9.00
N ALA A 312 -5.12 25.28 -8.89
CA ALA A 312 -4.72 26.15 -7.81
C ALA A 312 -5.47 27.49 -7.90
N VAL A 313 -5.91 28.03 -6.78
CA VAL A 313 -6.41 29.41 -6.69
C VAL A 313 -5.20 30.35 -6.70
N HIS A 314 -5.16 31.26 -7.65
CA HIS A 314 -4.03 32.17 -7.81
C HIS A 314 -3.72 32.95 -6.50
N SER A 315 -2.46 32.99 -6.12
CA SER A 315 -1.97 33.63 -4.87
C SER A 315 -2.48 33.02 -3.57
N HIS A 316 -3.14 31.86 -3.63
CA HIS A 316 -3.59 31.09 -2.46
C HIS A 316 -3.05 29.66 -2.56
N PRO A 317 -1.76 29.40 -2.28
CA PRO A 317 -1.09 28.13 -2.56
C PRO A 317 -1.66 26.95 -1.78
N TYR A 318 -2.47 27.19 -0.76
CA TYR A 318 -3.17 26.18 0.05
C TYR A 318 -4.56 25.86 -0.47
N MET A 319 -5.07 26.56 -1.50
CA MET A 319 -6.45 26.42 -1.99
C MET A 319 -6.49 25.90 -3.42
N PHE A 320 -7.26 24.84 -3.62
CA PHE A 320 -7.45 24.17 -4.90
C PHE A 320 -8.94 23.98 -5.19
N TRP A 321 -9.31 24.03 -6.45
CA TRP A 321 -10.66 23.74 -6.89
C TRP A 321 -10.69 22.86 -8.13
N LYS A 322 -11.81 22.17 -8.34
CA LYS A 322 -12.09 21.45 -9.59
C LYS A 322 -13.59 21.25 -9.76
N ILE A 323 -14.08 21.44 -10.98
CA ILE A 323 -15.37 20.92 -11.39
C ILE A 323 -15.09 19.56 -12.02
N VAL A 324 -15.72 18.52 -11.47
CA VAL A 324 -15.49 17.13 -11.85
C VAL A 324 -16.79 16.37 -11.95
N TRP A 325 -16.87 15.46 -12.91
CA TRP A 325 -17.98 14.50 -12.97
C TRP A 325 -17.78 13.45 -11.88
N MET A 326 -18.82 13.22 -11.08
CA MET A 326 -18.85 12.16 -10.08
C MET A 326 -19.83 11.08 -10.50
N ASN A 327 -19.45 9.82 -10.27
CA ASN A 327 -20.33 8.67 -10.46
C ASN A 327 -21.41 8.62 -9.37
N GLU A 328 -22.41 7.74 -9.54
CA GLU A 328 -23.45 7.53 -8.53
C GLU A 328 -22.91 6.88 -7.24
N THR A 329 -21.88 6.04 -7.39
CA THR A 329 -21.24 5.31 -6.28
C THR A 329 -19.72 5.46 -6.34
N GLY A 330 -19.05 5.05 -5.27
CA GLY A 330 -17.60 5.10 -5.16
C GLY A 330 -17.11 6.22 -4.26
N GLY A 331 -15.82 6.47 -4.35
CA GLY A 331 -15.15 7.49 -3.55
C GLY A 331 -13.89 7.99 -4.21
N PHE A 332 -13.21 8.93 -3.56
CA PHE A 332 -11.98 9.49 -4.07
C PHE A 332 -11.08 10.00 -2.94
N LYS A 333 -9.82 10.21 -3.27
CA LYS A 333 -8.80 10.80 -2.42
C LYS A 333 -8.04 11.89 -3.18
N PHE A 334 -7.16 12.55 -2.47
CA PHE A 334 -6.26 13.57 -3.02
C PHE A 334 -4.81 13.19 -2.74
N ALA A 335 -3.92 13.57 -3.65
CA ALA A 335 -2.48 13.43 -3.42
C ALA A 335 -1.70 14.59 -4.07
N PRO A 336 -0.58 15.03 -3.47
CA PRO A 336 0.26 16.09 -4.02
C PRO A 336 1.05 15.68 -5.26
N LYS A 337 1.15 14.37 -5.51
CA LYS A 337 1.78 13.74 -6.69
C LYS A 337 0.94 12.53 -7.09
N LYS A 338 1.08 12.06 -8.33
CA LYS A 338 0.44 10.81 -8.80
C LYS A 338 1.09 9.58 -8.14
N MET A 339 0.98 9.48 -6.82
CA MET A 339 1.51 8.38 -6.01
C MET A 339 0.76 8.30 -4.68
N TRP A 340 0.82 7.15 -4.02
CA TRP A 340 0.13 6.90 -2.76
C TRP A 340 0.86 7.41 -1.50
N ALA A 341 1.93 8.18 -1.66
CA ALA A 341 2.59 8.84 -0.54
C ALA A 341 1.97 10.21 -0.26
N ASN A 342 1.64 10.46 1.00
CA ASN A 342 0.98 11.70 1.46
C ASN A 342 -0.40 11.96 0.84
N ASP A 343 -1.08 10.91 0.41
CA ASP A 343 -2.48 10.98 0.02
C ASP A 343 -3.36 11.26 1.24
N PHE A 344 -4.48 11.90 1.00
CA PHE A 344 -5.46 12.19 2.03
C PHE A 344 -6.89 12.16 1.47
N GLY A 345 -7.85 12.11 2.34
CA GLY A 345 -9.26 12.25 2.06
C GLY A 345 -9.96 12.88 3.25
N LYS A 346 -10.99 12.25 3.80
CA LYS A 346 -11.79 12.81 4.91
C LYS A 346 -11.48 12.15 6.24
N SER A 347 -11.89 12.84 7.31
CA SER A 347 -12.15 12.26 8.63
C SER A 347 -13.56 12.62 9.07
N GLY A 348 -14.23 11.65 9.70
CA GLY A 348 -15.61 11.84 10.18
C GLY A 348 -16.66 12.01 9.06
N ASP A 349 -17.86 12.42 9.45
CA ASP A 349 -18.98 12.63 8.55
C ASP A 349 -18.99 14.04 7.96
N MET A 350 -19.72 14.19 6.86
CA MET A 350 -19.94 15.48 6.23
C MET A 350 -20.80 16.37 7.13
N SER A 351 -20.37 17.62 7.32
CA SER A 351 -21.17 18.62 8.03
C SER A 351 -22.40 19.02 7.22
N ALA A 352 -23.37 19.69 7.87
CA ALA A 352 -24.56 20.23 7.21
C ALA A 352 -24.23 21.21 6.07
N ASP A 353 -23.05 21.81 6.09
CA ASP A 353 -22.56 22.73 5.05
C ASP A 353 -21.83 22.04 3.88
N SER A 354 -21.92 20.72 3.77
CA SER A 354 -21.24 19.90 2.75
C SER A 354 -19.70 20.01 2.82
N VAL A 355 -19.18 19.96 4.05
CA VAL A 355 -17.75 20.07 4.35
C VAL A 355 -17.28 18.87 5.15
N TYR A 356 -16.15 18.28 4.71
CA TYR A 356 -15.41 17.29 5.46
C TYR A 356 -14.15 17.92 6.10
N ASN A 357 -13.72 17.38 7.22
CA ASN A 357 -12.36 17.58 7.71
C ASN A 357 -11.41 16.67 6.92
N LYS A 358 -10.18 17.12 6.68
CA LYS A 358 -9.12 16.33 6.09
C LYS A 358 -8.77 15.15 7.00
N GLY A 359 -8.52 14.01 6.41
CA GLY A 359 -8.17 12.77 7.11
C GLY A 359 -7.66 11.70 6.16
N SER A 360 -7.72 10.44 6.59
CA SER A 360 -7.19 9.31 5.83
C SER A 360 -8.22 8.52 5.02
N ASP A 361 -9.51 8.65 5.33
CA ASP A 361 -10.55 7.91 4.66
C ASP A 361 -10.85 8.48 3.27
N HIS A 362 -11.32 7.66 2.33
CA HIS A 362 -11.79 8.19 1.06
C HIS A 362 -13.04 9.06 1.24
N VAL A 363 -13.16 10.08 0.40
CA VAL A 363 -14.34 10.95 0.34
C VAL A 363 -15.41 10.27 -0.51
N PRO A 364 -16.61 9.96 0.01
CA PRO A 364 -17.67 9.35 -0.79
C PRO A 364 -18.26 10.36 -1.79
N VAL A 365 -18.73 9.87 -2.95
CA VAL A 365 -19.50 10.69 -3.88
C VAL A 365 -20.90 10.98 -3.35
N PRO A 366 -21.58 12.05 -3.82
CA PRO A 366 -22.88 12.47 -3.29
C PRO A 366 -24.09 11.52 -3.54
N GLY A 367 -23.89 10.43 -4.29
CA GLY A 367 -24.94 9.43 -4.55
C GLY A 367 -25.83 9.74 -5.77
N THR A 368 -25.54 10.79 -6.53
CA THR A 368 -26.15 11.11 -7.81
C THR A 368 -25.07 11.47 -8.81
N ALA A 369 -25.08 10.82 -9.96
CA ALA A 369 -24.11 11.12 -11.00
C ALA A 369 -24.29 12.52 -11.57
N GLY A 370 -23.19 13.25 -11.77
CA GLY A 370 -23.23 14.61 -12.31
C GLY A 370 -22.00 15.44 -12.02
N TYR A 371 -22.02 16.69 -12.44
CA TYR A 371 -20.97 17.65 -12.14
C TYR A 371 -21.11 18.21 -10.72
N TYR A 372 -20.00 18.17 -10.00
CA TYR A 372 -19.82 18.79 -8.70
C TYR A 372 -18.58 19.67 -8.67
N MET A 373 -18.61 20.68 -7.81
CA MET A 373 -17.44 21.50 -7.51
C MET A 373 -16.80 21.03 -6.20
N VAL A 374 -15.55 20.67 -6.29
CA VAL A 374 -14.70 20.32 -5.13
C VAL A 374 -13.77 21.47 -4.83
N VAL A 375 -13.70 21.90 -3.58
CA VAL A 375 -12.71 22.86 -3.09
C VAL A 375 -11.96 22.26 -1.91
N VAL A 376 -10.64 22.30 -1.96
CA VAL A 376 -9.74 21.86 -0.89
C VAL A 376 -9.02 23.08 -0.32
N ASP A 377 -9.12 23.25 0.97
CA ASP A 377 -8.38 24.25 1.74
C ASP A 377 -7.40 23.50 2.67
N LEU A 378 -6.15 23.44 2.26
CA LEU A 378 -5.10 22.73 3.01
C LEU A 378 -4.68 23.47 4.29
N LYS A 379 -4.84 24.81 4.33
CA LYS A 379 -4.52 25.62 5.49
C LYS A 379 -5.49 25.34 6.65
N ASN A 380 -6.79 25.25 6.33
CA ASN A 380 -7.84 24.96 7.31
C ASN A 380 -8.21 23.48 7.39
N GLU A 381 -7.52 22.62 6.62
CA GLU A 381 -7.74 21.18 6.55
C GLU A 381 -9.19 20.79 6.24
N LYS A 382 -9.78 21.46 5.24
CA LYS A 382 -11.18 21.29 4.85
C LYS A 382 -11.33 20.87 3.39
N ILE A 383 -12.36 20.07 3.12
CA ILE A 383 -12.78 19.63 1.79
C ILE A 383 -14.26 19.94 1.65
N SER A 384 -14.64 20.69 0.61
CA SER A 384 -16.03 20.96 0.27
C SER A 384 -16.43 20.29 -1.02
N ILE A 385 -17.60 19.65 -1.04
CA ILE A 385 -18.29 19.18 -2.25
C ILE A 385 -19.57 19.98 -2.36
N SER A 386 -19.77 20.69 -3.46
CA SER A 386 -20.91 21.59 -3.62
C SER A 386 -21.43 21.60 -5.06
N ASP A 387 -22.57 22.25 -5.26
CA ASP A 387 -23.08 22.55 -6.58
C ASP A 387 -22.08 23.39 -7.37
N VAL A 388 -22.05 23.17 -8.68
CA VAL A 388 -21.22 23.94 -9.62
C VAL A 388 -21.71 25.38 -9.67
N LYS A 389 -20.77 26.32 -9.50
CA LYS A 389 -21.04 27.77 -9.61
C LYS A 389 -20.03 28.38 -10.55
N VAL A 390 -20.42 28.52 -11.81
CA VAL A 390 -19.70 29.22 -12.88
C VAL A 390 -20.47 30.47 -13.24
N HIS A 391 -19.76 31.56 -13.41
CA HIS A 391 -20.35 32.86 -13.74
C HIS A 391 -19.58 33.58 -14.84
N LEU A 392 -20.31 34.29 -15.70
CA LEU A 392 -19.78 35.38 -16.53
C LEU A 392 -19.47 36.57 -15.63
N ILE A 393 -18.49 37.37 -16.03
CA ILE A 393 -18.14 38.62 -15.35
C ILE A 393 -17.57 39.61 -16.38
N GLY A 394 -17.70 40.90 -16.11
CA GLY A 394 -17.03 41.95 -16.86
C GLY A 394 -17.82 42.56 -18.02
N ALA A 395 -17.12 42.91 -19.10
CA ALA A 395 -17.62 43.73 -20.17
C ALA A 395 -18.82 43.14 -20.91
N THR A 396 -18.79 41.85 -21.19
CA THR A 396 -19.87 41.20 -21.99
C THR A 396 -21.20 41.06 -21.22
N ILE A 397 -21.19 41.24 -19.86
CA ILE A 397 -22.40 41.14 -19.02
C ILE A 397 -22.73 42.48 -18.34
N GLY A 398 -22.74 43.58 -19.10
CA GLY A 398 -23.11 44.89 -18.59
C GLY A 398 -22.02 45.58 -17.78
N ASN A 399 -20.75 45.23 -17.97
CA ASN A 399 -19.60 45.77 -17.26
C ASN A 399 -19.66 45.57 -15.74
N LEU A 400 -20.19 44.39 -15.30
CA LEU A 400 -20.30 44.01 -13.92
C LEU A 400 -19.02 43.26 -13.50
N TRP A 401 -18.36 43.78 -12.45
CA TRP A 401 -17.06 43.25 -11.95
C TRP A 401 -17.11 42.74 -10.50
N ASP A 402 -18.29 42.85 -9.85
CA ASP A 402 -18.48 42.35 -8.49
C ASP A 402 -18.98 40.90 -8.52
N ALA A 403 -18.11 39.99 -8.14
CA ALA A 403 -18.40 38.55 -8.16
C ALA A 403 -19.17 38.10 -6.88
N PRO A 404 -20.13 37.14 -7.01
CA PRO A 404 -20.57 36.52 -8.26
C PRO A 404 -21.68 37.33 -8.96
N VAL A 405 -21.59 37.45 -10.27
CA VAL A 405 -22.66 38.10 -11.06
C VAL A 405 -23.83 37.13 -11.21
N ALA A 406 -24.94 37.38 -10.52
CA ALA A 406 -26.10 36.49 -10.52
C ALA A 406 -26.70 36.23 -11.92
N ASP A 407 -26.81 37.28 -12.73
CA ASP A 407 -27.32 37.22 -14.10
C ASP A 407 -26.35 36.50 -15.08
N GLY A 408 -25.10 36.28 -14.70
CA GLY A 408 -24.09 35.52 -15.45
C GLY A 408 -23.96 34.07 -15.06
N LYS A 409 -24.84 33.54 -14.20
CA LYS A 409 -24.74 32.19 -13.69
C LYS A 409 -25.05 31.12 -14.75
N PHE A 410 -24.15 30.16 -14.92
CA PHE A 410 -24.38 28.98 -15.76
C PHE A 410 -25.28 27.95 -15.08
N THR A 411 -25.93 27.15 -15.91
CA THR A 411 -26.77 26.01 -15.51
C THR A 411 -26.03 24.69 -15.78
N VAL A 412 -26.14 23.73 -14.87
CA VAL A 412 -25.61 22.38 -15.09
C VAL A 412 -26.65 21.54 -15.83
N ASP A 413 -26.27 20.99 -16.96
CA ASP A 413 -27.05 20.01 -17.72
C ASP A 413 -26.34 18.66 -17.68
N ASN A 414 -26.63 17.87 -16.66
CA ASN A 414 -26.02 16.55 -16.47
C ASN A 414 -26.43 15.54 -17.55
N ALA A 415 -27.57 15.73 -18.20
CA ALA A 415 -28.03 14.82 -19.26
C ALA A 415 -27.15 14.94 -20.51
N ASN A 416 -26.65 16.14 -20.79
CA ASN A 416 -25.75 16.44 -21.90
C ASN A 416 -24.28 16.58 -21.45
N GLU A 417 -23.96 16.36 -20.17
CA GLU A 417 -22.65 16.49 -19.56
C GLU A 417 -21.99 17.86 -19.80
N VAL A 418 -22.77 18.93 -19.74
CA VAL A 418 -22.27 20.31 -19.93
C VAL A 418 -22.73 21.26 -18.82
N VAL A 419 -21.91 22.28 -18.60
CA VAL A 419 -22.27 23.47 -17.82
C VAL A 419 -22.49 24.59 -18.83
N THR A 420 -23.71 25.15 -18.95
CA THR A 420 -24.13 25.92 -20.09
C THR A 420 -24.80 27.22 -19.70
N ILE A 421 -24.70 28.22 -20.56
CA ILE A 421 -25.51 29.46 -20.52
C ILE A 421 -25.88 29.87 -21.94
N THR A 422 -27.14 30.32 -22.14
CA THR A 422 -27.57 30.99 -23.36
C THR A 422 -28.02 32.40 -22.99
N LYS A 423 -27.36 33.42 -23.59
CA LYS A 423 -27.56 34.80 -23.17
C LYS A 423 -27.20 35.81 -24.23
N SER A 424 -27.93 36.95 -24.23
CA SER A 424 -27.54 38.14 -24.96
C SER A 424 -26.34 38.79 -24.25
N LEU A 425 -25.24 38.95 -24.96
CA LEU A 425 -24.00 39.51 -24.46
C LEU A 425 -23.71 40.82 -25.14
N SER A 426 -23.12 41.79 -24.42
CA SER A 426 -22.58 43.03 -24.97
C SER A 426 -21.27 42.75 -25.69
N ALA A 427 -20.88 43.65 -26.57
CA ALA A 427 -19.53 43.63 -27.15
C ALA A 427 -18.48 43.86 -26.06
N GLY A 428 -17.42 43.11 -26.12
CA GLY A 428 -16.28 43.24 -25.19
C GLY A 428 -15.61 41.93 -24.85
N GLU A 429 -14.78 41.99 -23.84
CA GLU A 429 -14.00 40.85 -23.36
C GLU A 429 -14.87 39.87 -22.56
N LEU A 430 -14.87 38.60 -22.97
CA LEU A 430 -15.52 37.50 -22.27
C LEU A 430 -14.61 37.04 -21.14
N ARG A 431 -15.12 37.08 -19.93
CA ARG A 431 -14.46 36.52 -18.74
C ARG A 431 -15.42 35.57 -17.99
N MET A 432 -14.87 34.50 -17.49
CA MET A 432 -15.58 33.48 -16.72
C MET A 432 -14.79 33.10 -15.47
N HIS A 433 -15.49 32.78 -14.40
CA HIS A 433 -14.84 32.32 -13.19
C HIS A 433 -15.74 31.33 -12.45
N VAL A 434 -15.12 30.53 -11.57
CA VAL A 434 -15.87 29.78 -10.56
C VAL A 434 -16.01 30.62 -9.30
N TRP A 435 -17.07 30.34 -8.54
CA TRP A 435 -17.30 30.97 -7.25
C TRP A 435 -17.55 29.91 -6.18
N HIS A 436 -16.98 30.09 -4.98
CA HIS A 436 -17.24 29.26 -3.81
C HIS A 436 -17.44 30.14 -2.57
N LYS A 437 -18.27 29.70 -1.63
CA LYS A 437 -18.55 30.45 -0.39
C LYS A 437 -17.33 30.76 0.47
N TRP A 438 -16.22 30.03 0.32
CA TRP A 438 -14.97 30.28 1.02
C TRP A 438 -14.16 31.43 0.42
N PHE A 439 -14.32 31.73 -0.86
CA PHE A 439 -13.50 32.72 -1.57
C PHE A 439 -13.59 34.13 -0.93
N PRO A 440 -14.79 34.64 -0.54
CA PRO A 440 -14.89 35.99 0.03
C PRO A 440 -14.33 36.14 1.44
N VAL A 441 -14.09 35.02 2.14
CA VAL A 441 -13.76 35.02 3.58
C VAL A 441 -12.39 34.44 3.89
N GLN A 442 -11.58 34.15 2.86
CA GLN A 442 -10.25 33.59 3.09
C GLN A 442 -9.24 34.62 3.60
N ASP A 443 -8.42 34.20 4.53
CA ASP A 443 -7.34 34.97 5.12
C ASP A 443 -6.00 34.66 4.38
N PRO A 444 -5.11 35.65 4.10
CA PRO A 444 -5.19 37.05 4.53
C PRO A 444 -6.04 37.95 3.62
N GLN A 445 -6.36 37.50 2.41
CA GLN A 445 -7.15 38.26 1.45
C GLN A 445 -8.29 37.39 0.88
N PRO A 446 -9.46 37.97 0.60
CA PRO A 446 -10.49 37.29 -0.17
C PRO A 446 -10.00 36.87 -1.54
N VAL A 447 -10.51 35.75 -2.07
CA VAL A 447 -10.26 35.34 -3.43
C VAL A 447 -11.05 36.22 -4.39
N ALA A 448 -10.38 37.02 -5.18
CA ALA A 448 -11.01 37.80 -6.24
C ALA A 448 -11.38 36.88 -7.42
N TRP A 449 -12.34 37.31 -8.25
CA TRP A 449 -12.83 36.51 -9.37
C TRP A 449 -11.71 35.99 -10.30
N TRP A 450 -10.73 36.85 -10.65
CA TRP A 450 -9.62 36.55 -11.54
C TRP A 450 -8.67 35.48 -11.00
N GLN A 451 -8.69 35.21 -9.69
CA GLN A 451 -7.85 34.18 -9.08
C GLN A 451 -8.40 32.75 -9.28
N ALA A 452 -9.64 32.66 -9.75
CA ALA A 452 -10.27 31.39 -10.09
C ALA A 452 -10.94 31.46 -11.47
N GLU A 453 -10.36 32.26 -12.37
CA GLU A 453 -10.86 32.47 -13.73
C GLU A 453 -10.40 31.38 -14.71
N PHE A 454 -11.11 31.28 -15.79
CA PHE A 454 -10.77 30.49 -16.95
C PHE A 454 -11.42 31.09 -18.21
N ILE A 455 -10.90 30.72 -19.37
CA ILE A 455 -11.43 31.14 -20.67
C ILE A 455 -11.66 29.93 -21.57
N ILE A 456 -12.34 30.14 -22.70
CA ILE A 456 -12.37 29.19 -23.81
C ILE A 456 -11.44 29.68 -24.88
N LEU A 457 -10.35 28.95 -25.14
CA LEU A 457 -9.40 29.25 -26.21
C LEU A 457 -9.22 28.01 -27.08
N ASN A 458 -9.36 28.16 -28.39
CA ASN A 458 -9.25 27.06 -29.36
C ASN A 458 -10.16 25.86 -29.04
N ASN A 459 -11.39 26.13 -28.60
CA ASN A 459 -12.38 25.15 -28.16
C ASN A 459 -11.98 24.33 -26.92
N LYS A 460 -11.07 24.84 -26.10
CA LYS A 460 -10.64 24.23 -24.84
C LYS A 460 -10.88 25.19 -23.68
N ILE A 461 -11.15 24.63 -22.52
CA ILE A 461 -11.19 25.36 -21.26
C ILE A 461 -9.76 25.52 -20.75
N GLU A 462 -9.29 26.76 -20.71
CA GLU A 462 -7.94 27.11 -20.25
C GLU A 462 -8.05 27.82 -18.90
N PHE A 463 -7.47 27.23 -17.87
CA PHE A 463 -7.52 27.74 -16.50
C PHE A 463 -6.33 28.65 -16.24
N ARG A 464 -6.55 29.75 -15.52
CA ARG A 464 -5.46 30.63 -15.09
C ARG A 464 -4.52 29.92 -14.09
N GLY A 465 -5.08 29.27 -13.07
CA GLY A 465 -4.28 28.69 -12.00
C GLY A 465 -3.33 29.70 -11.37
N THR A 466 -2.04 29.37 -11.31
CA THR A 466 -0.98 30.27 -10.80
C THR A 466 -0.29 31.08 -11.90
N GLY A 467 -0.79 31.00 -13.14
CA GLY A 467 -0.19 31.69 -14.30
C GLY A 467 -0.50 33.18 -14.39
N ASP A 468 0.09 33.80 -15.40
CA ASP A 468 -0.16 35.20 -15.74
C ASP A 468 -1.58 35.45 -16.23
N ASP A 469 -1.91 36.70 -16.58
CA ASP A 469 -3.22 37.05 -17.15
C ASP A 469 -3.45 36.29 -18.46
N GLN A 470 -4.69 35.82 -18.63
CA GLN A 470 -5.04 34.98 -19.77
C GLN A 470 -5.23 35.82 -21.05
N GLU A 471 -5.13 35.16 -22.22
CA GLU A 471 -5.46 35.78 -23.51
C GLU A 471 -6.88 36.32 -23.48
N ARG A 472 -7.10 37.40 -24.27
CA ARG A 472 -8.41 38.08 -24.33
C ARG A 472 -9.30 37.49 -25.40
N VAL A 473 -10.43 36.96 -25.03
CA VAL A 473 -11.48 36.53 -25.96
C VAL A 473 -12.51 37.65 -26.07
N ASN A 474 -12.55 38.33 -27.22
CA ASN A 474 -13.47 39.45 -27.45
C ASN A 474 -14.65 38.98 -28.30
N LEU A 475 -15.86 39.32 -27.87
CA LEU A 475 -17.11 39.06 -28.59
C LEU A 475 -17.71 40.36 -29.14
N THR A 476 -18.44 40.28 -30.27
CA THR A 476 -19.38 41.29 -30.71
C THR A 476 -20.67 41.17 -29.88
N ALA A 477 -21.51 42.20 -29.85
CA ALA A 477 -22.81 42.09 -29.23
C ALA A 477 -23.69 41.09 -30.01
N GLY A 478 -24.31 40.15 -29.28
CA GLY A 478 -25.12 39.09 -29.89
C GLY A 478 -25.72 38.12 -28.85
N ASN A 479 -26.45 37.15 -29.35
CA ASN A 479 -26.95 36.05 -28.53
C ASN A 479 -25.97 34.87 -28.62
N TYR A 480 -25.48 34.43 -27.50
CA TYR A 480 -24.50 33.34 -27.47
C TYR A 480 -24.96 32.19 -26.60
N LYS A 481 -24.67 30.98 -27.04
CA LYS A 481 -24.64 29.78 -26.21
C LYS A 481 -23.18 29.43 -25.89
N ILE A 482 -22.91 29.29 -24.61
CA ILE A 482 -21.57 28.89 -24.12
C ILE A 482 -21.74 27.56 -23.40
N ASP A 483 -21.03 26.52 -23.88
CA ASP A 483 -21.01 25.18 -23.31
C ASP A 483 -19.61 24.84 -22.80
N LEU A 484 -19.57 24.29 -21.59
CA LEU A 484 -18.34 23.87 -20.90
C LEU A 484 -18.47 22.38 -20.53
N ASN A 485 -17.63 21.55 -21.12
CA ASN A 485 -17.52 20.14 -20.76
C ASN A 485 -16.25 19.92 -19.94
N PHE A 486 -16.37 19.93 -18.61
CA PHE A 486 -15.24 19.76 -17.68
C PHE A 486 -14.68 18.32 -17.66
N LYS A 487 -15.41 17.35 -18.20
CA LYS A 487 -14.94 15.97 -18.33
C LYS A 487 -13.90 15.81 -19.44
N THR A 488 -14.12 16.49 -20.55
CA THR A 488 -13.25 16.46 -21.71
C THR A 488 -12.28 17.65 -21.80
N GLY A 489 -12.54 18.70 -21.03
CA GLY A 489 -11.84 19.97 -21.12
C GLY A 489 -12.26 20.83 -22.33
N ALA A 490 -13.33 20.44 -23.03
CA ALA A 490 -13.82 21.19 -24.20
C ALA A 490 -14.72 22.36 -23.79
N GLY A 491 -14.61 23.49 -24.50
CA GLY A 491 -15.48 24.62 -24.38
C GLY A 491 -15.90 25.15 -25.74
N SER A 492 -17.14 25.66 -25.88
CA SER A 492 -17.58 26.29 -27.13
C SER A 492 -18.34 27.59 -26.86
N ILE A 493 -18.23 28.50 -27.77
CA ILE A 493 -18.97 29.77 -27.84
C ILE A 493 -19.66 29.79 -29.22
N THR A 494 -21.00 29.73 -29.24
CA THR A 494 -21.79 29.62 -30.46
C THR A 494 -22.77 30.80 -30.55
N ASP A 495 -22.74 31.53 -31.66
CA ASP A 495 -23.73 32.57 -32.00
C ASP A 495 -25.11 31.86 -32.26
N GLN A 496 -26.18 32.44 -31.73
CA GLN A 496 -27.54 31.86 -31.78
C GLN A 496 -28.48 32.63 -32.69
#